data_174fe43450f24058b0f5b4980df428fd
#
_entry.id   174fe43450f24058b0f5b4980df428fd
#
_cell.length_a   1.000
_cell.length_b   1.000
_cell.length_c   1.000
_cell.angle_alpha   90.00
_cell.angle_beta   90.00
_cell.angle_gamma   90.00
#
_symmetry.space_group_name_H-M   'P 1'
#
loop_
_entity.id
_entity.type
_entity.pdbx_description
1 polymer ?
#
loop_
_entity_poly.entity_id
_entity_poly.type
_entity_poly.pdbx_seq_one_letter_code
_entity_poly.pdbx_strand_id
1 'polypeptide(L)'
;MKDDCEIVESGNAILGIELGSTRIKAMLVSPGRKVLAQGSFQWENRFKNGYWTYGLDEAVKGLQAAYAELAADVKARYGCPLRRVAAFGISGMMHGYLPLDADGRQLAPFRTWRSTTAREAGEELSKAFGFHVPTRWSVAHLYQRALEGAPEVKDIRHLTTLAGWVHARLTGRHVVGLCEASGIFPVDPETRIYDARMCELFDAKVAALGRDVPWKVADILPQALSVGCDAGRLTPEGARLLDPSGVLEPGAAACPPEGDAATGMVATDALMPGQGSVSVGTSVFAMVVLERPLTGWYPEIDIVATPEGRPVALVHCNNGSSDLDAWMRLFGEVAEAAGGHRDGLYERLFRMALEGAADGAGIKVCNYVAAEPLAGVTEGRPSVTRRPDANFTLANFMRASLNAVASTLKIGLDILREREGVKIGGLVGHGGLFKTPGVMERVMSDVLGLPVTTLATAGEGGAWGIAVLASVRV
;
A
#
# COMPACT_ATOMS: atom_id res chain seq x y z
N MET A 1 -22.54 23.43 -6.25
CA MET A 1 -21.61 24.21 -7.13
C MET A 1 -21.18 25.56 -6.50
N LYS A 2 -22.11 26.41 -6.00
CA LYS A 2 -21.69 27.67 -5.34
C LYS A 2 -20.82 27.41 -4.11
N ASP A 3 -21.23 26.48 -3.24
CA ASP A 3 -20.47 26.10 -2.03
C ASP A 3 -19.10 25.51 -2.34
N ASP A 4 -18.97 24.70 -3.42
CA ASP A 4 -17.68 24.11 -3.80
C ASP A 4 -16.70 25.15 -4.34
N CYS A 5 -17.19 26.15 -5.09
CA CYS A 5 -16.40 27.28 -5.60
C CYS A 5 -15.86 28.13 -4.43
N GLU A 6 -16.71 28.43 -3.44
CA GLU A 6 -16.34 29.16 -2.25
C GLU A 6 -15.26 28.43 -1.43
N ILE A 7 -15.36 27.09 -1.30
CA ILE A 7 -14.35 26.26 -0.62
C ILE A 7 -12.98 26.39 -1.32
N VAL A 8 -12.96 26.35 -2.65
CA VAL A 8 -11.72 26.47 -3.43
C VAL A 8 -11.14 27.88 -3.32
N GLU A 9 -11.96 28.93 -3.51
CA GLU A 9 -11.53 30.33 -3.49
C GLU A 9 -11.04 30.76 -2.11
N SER A 10 -11.70 30.30 -1.04
CA SER A 10 -11.28 30.59 0.34
C SER A 10 -10.02 29.79 0.78
N GLY A 11 -9.60 28.77 0.01
CA GLY A 11 -8.47 27.91 0.34
C GLY A 11 -8.78 26.89 1.44
N ASN A 12 -10.06 26.55 1.66
CA ASN A 12 -10.50 25.59 2.67
C ASN A 12 -10.49 24.12 2.17
N ALA A 13 -10.11 23.91 0.91
CA ALA A 13 -9.95 22.58 0.35
C ALA A 13 -8.70 21.88 0.89
N ILE A 14 -8.70 20.56 0.85
CA ILE A 14 -7.62 19.69 1.35
C ILE A 14 -7.02 18.92 0.18
N LEU A 15 -5.69 18.91 0.07
CA LEU A 15 -4.96 18.25 -0.99
C LEU A 15 -4.40 16.91 -0.51
N GLY A 16 -4.75 15.82 -1.16
CA GLY A 16 -4.11 14.52 -1.00
C GLY A 16 -3.31 14.13 -2.23
N ILE A 17 -2.09 13.64 -2.04
CA ILE A 17 -1.25 13.15 -3.12
C ILE A 17 -0.79 11.73 -2.79
N GLU A 18 -0.98 10.80 -3.74
CA GLU A 18 -0.58 9.40 -3.62
C GLU A 18 0.47 9.06 -4.68
N LEU A 19 1.61 8.53 -4.24
CA LEU A 19 2.63 7.95 -5.11
C LEU A 19 2.42 6.42 -5.17
N GLY A 20 1.45 5.99 -5.98
CA GLY A 20 1.14 4.58 -6.20
C GLY A 20 2.11 3.90 -7.17
N SER A 21 2.06 2.57 -7.26
CA SER A 21 3.02 1.78 -8.06
C SER A 21 2.97 2.02 -9.58
N THR A 22 1.83 2.44 -10.12
CA THR A 22 1.66 2.68 -11.56
C THR A 22 1.21 4.09 -11.89
N ARG A 23 0.82 4.86 -10.87
CA ARG A 23 0.24 6.18 -11.05
C ARG A 23 0.49 7.05 -9.82
N ILE A 24 0.86 8.29 -10.04
CA ILE A 24 0.81 9.35 -9.04
C ILE A 24 -0.54 10.05 -9.22
N LYS A 25 -1.28 10.23 -8.13
CA LYS A 25 -2.59 10.88 -8.12
C LYS A 25 -2.59 12.08 -7.19
N ALA A 26 -3.20 13.17 -7.61
CA ALA A 26 -3.51 14.31 -6.78
C ALA A 26 -5.02 14.49 -6.71
N MET A 27 -5.56 14.75 -5.52
CA MET A 27 -7.00 14.88 -5.31
C MET A 27 -7.27 16.05 -4.38
N LEU A 28 -8.19 16.91 -4.78
CA LEU A 28 -8.68 18.01 -3.97
C LEU A 28 -10.02 17.62 -3.35
N VAL A 29 -10.12 17.74 -2.04
CA VAL A 29 -11.29 17.27 -1.27
C VAL A 29 -11.85 18.42 -0.42
N SER A 30 -13.17 18.53 -0.32
CA SER A 30 -13.81 19.48 0.57
C SER A 30 -13.68 19.03 2.05
N PRO A 31 -13.88 19.93 3.03
CA PRO A 31 -13.99 19.53 4.45
C PRO A 31 -15.07 18.45 4.69
N GLY A 32 -16.12 18.41 3.86
CA GLY A 32 -17.15 17.36 3.85
C GLY A 32 -16.74 16.09 3.13
N ARG A 33 -15.47 15.91 2.79
CA ARG A 33 -14.89 14.73 2.14
C ARG A 33 -15.36 14.46 0.70
N LYS A 34 -15.98 15.45 0.05
CA LYS A 34 -16.38 15.37 -1.36
C LYS A 34 -15.19 15.67 -2.25
N VAL A 35 -14.98 14.87 -3.30
CA VAL A 35 -13.96 15.12 -4.32
C VAL A 35 -14.36 16.35 -5.15
N LEU A 36 -13.49 17.34 -5.18
CA LEU A 36 -13.68 18.60 -5.90
C LEU A 36 -12.99 18.56 -7.28
N ALA A 37 -11.74 18.07 -7.30
CA ALA A 37 -10.94 17.97 -8.52
C ALA A 37 -9.90 16.85 -8.37
N GLN A 38 -9.34 16.41 -9.50
CA GLN A 38 -8.30 15.39 -9.51
C GLN A 38 -7.32 15.59 -10.65
N GLY A 39 -6.14 15.01 -10.48
CA GLY A 39 -5.11 14.91 -11.51
C GLY A 39 -4.26 13.68 -11.31
N SER A 40 -3.56 13.22 -12.34
CA SER A 40 -2.76 12.01 -12.28
C SER A 40 -1.61 12.02 -13.26
N PHE A 41 -0.62 11.17 -12.98
CA PHE A 41 0.51 10.93 -13.87
C PHE A 41 0.84 9.44 -13.86
N GLN A 42 0.99 8.83 -15.02
CA GLN A 42 1.43 7.43 -15.14
C GLN A 42 2.94 7.34 -15.11
N TRP A 43 3.46 6.39 -14.35
CA TRP A 43 4.88 6.07 -14.28
C TRP A 43 5.10 4.57 -14.11
N GLU A 44 6.35 4.11 -14.22
CA GLU A 44 6.66 2.68 -14.21
C GLU A 44 7.81 2.34 -13.24
N ASN A 45 7.65 1.23 -12.56
CA ASN A 45 8.69 0.59 -11.76
C ASN A 45 9.69 -0.11 -12.71
N ARG A 46 10.98 0.16 -12.55
CA ARG A 46 12.04 -0.37 -13.41
C ARG A 46 12.89 -1.39 -12.67
N PHE A 47 13.16 -2.50 -13.33
CA PHE A 47 14.12 -3.47 -12.81
C PHE A 47 15.53 -3.14 -13.33
N LYS A 48 16.45 -2.76 -12.42
CA LYS A 48 17.83 -2.42 -12.72
C LYS A 48 18.77 -3.02 -11.67
N ASN A 49 19.90 -3.58 -12.11
CA ASN A 49 20.95 -4.09 -11.21
C ASN A 49 20.43 -5.08 -10.14
N GLY A 50 19.43 -5.89 -10.47
CA GLY A 50 18.88 -6.90 -9.56
C GLY A 50 17.81 -6.41 -8.57
N TYR A 51 17.35 -5.16 -8.67
CA TYR A 51 16.28 -4.62 -7.82
C TYR A 51 15.31 -3.73 -8.59
N TRP A 52 14.11 -3.56 -8.03
CA TRP A 52 13.06 -2.68 -8.53
C TRP A 52 13.24 -1.27 -8.00
N THR A 53 13.14 -0.26 -8.86
CA THR A 53 13.41 1.15 -8.53
C THR A 53 12.53 2.12 -9.30
N TYR A 54 12.40 3.33 -8.76
CA TYR A 54 11.94 4.55 -9.45
C TYR A 54 13.03 5.61 -9.37
N GLY A 55 13.12 6.47 -10.39
CA GLY A 55 13.95 7.67 -10.30
C GLY A 55 13.29 8.74 -9.46
N LEU A 56 14.03 9.36 -8.53
CA LEU A 56 13.50 10.47 -7.73
C LEU A 56 13.16 11.70 -8.58
N ASP A 57 13.91 11.96 -9.64
CA ASP A 57 13.59 13.01 -10.62
C ASP A 57 12.26 12.75 -11.34
N GLU A 58 11.96 11.46 -11.62
CA GLU A 58 10.71 11.05 -12.23
C GLU A 58 9.55 11.20 -11.23
N ALA A 59 9.78 10.92 -9.94
CA ALA A 59 8.81 11.17 -8.89
C ALA A 59 8.45 12.66 -8.79
N VAL A 60 9.45 13.57 -8.85
CA VAL A 60 9.21 15.01 -8.86
C VAL A 60 8.42 15.44 -10.10
N LYS A 61 8.82 14.98 -11.29
CA LYS A 61 8.09 15.29 -12.54
C LYS A 61 6.65 14.81 -12.48
N GLY A 62 6.44 13.59 -11.98
CA GLY A 62 5.09 13.03 -11.85
C GLY A 62 4.24 13.76 -10.81
N LEU A 63 4.85 14.19 -9.71
CA LEU A 63 4.19 15.01 -8.70
C LEU A 63 3.70 16.35 -9.29
N GLN A 64 4.59 17.03 -10.02
CA GLN A 64 4.29 18.28 -10.72
C GLN A 64 3.19 18.12 -11.77
N ALA A 65 3.26 17.05 -12.58
CA ALA A 65 2.28 16.78 -13.63
C ALA A 65 0.89 16.46 -13.04
N ALA A 66 0.83 15.63 -12.00
CA ALA A 66 -0.43 15.31 -11.32
C ALA A 66 -1.06 16.54 -10.68
N TYR A 67 -0.25 17.39 -10.04
CA TYR A 67 -0.72 18.67 -9.49
C TYR A 67 -1.20 19.63 -10.59
N ALA A 68 -0.45 19.77 -11.67
CA ALA A 68 -0.83 20.66 -12.78
C ALA A 68 -2.17 20.23 -13.44
N GLU A 69 -2.38 18.92 -13.61
CA GLU A 69 -3.66 18.40 -14.12
C GLU A 69 -4.80 18.70 -13.14
N LEU A 70 -4.59 18.49 -11.83
CA LEU A 70 -5.56 18.85 -10.78
C LEU A 70 -5.86 20.36 -10.80
N ALA A 71 -4.86 21.23 -10.89
CA ALA A 71 -5.06 22.68 -10.96
C ALA A 71 -5.82 23.11 -12.21
N ALA A 72 -5.59 22.44 -13.35
CA ALA A 72 -6.35 22.66 -14.58
C ALA A 72 -7.81 22.21 -14.43
N ASP A 73 -8.08 21.05 -13.78
CA ASP A 73 -9.44 20.58 -13.49
C ASP A 73 -10.19 21.55 -12.55
N VAL A 74 -9.51 22.10 -11.53
CA VAL A 74 -10.06 23.16 -10.66
C VAL A 74 -10.47 24.37 -11.48
N LYS A 75 -9.58 24.85 -12.35
CA LYS A 75 -9.87 26.02 -13.19
C LYS A 75 -11.02 25.77 -14.15
N ALA A 76 -11.11 24.56 -14.73
CA ALA A 76 -12.18 24.19 -15.65
C ALA A 76 -13.54 24.11 -14.95
N ARG A 77 -13.60 23.58 -13.71
CA ARG A 77 -14.84 23.38 -12.97
C ARG A 77 -15.33 24.64 -12.25
N TYR A 78 -14.41 25.42 -11.69
CA TYR A 78 -14.72 26.54 -10.79
C TYR A 78 -14.35 27.90 -11.33
N GLY A 79 -13.62 27.99 -12.44
CA GLY A 79 -13.23 29.26 -13.07
C GLY A 79 -12.11 30.04 -12.37
N CYS A 80 -11.61 29.54 -11.21
CA CYS A 80 -10.57 30.19 -10.41
C CYS A 80 -9.30 29.33 -10.34
N PRO A 81 -8.12 29.95 -10.13
CA PRO A 81 -6.88 29.20 -9.89
C PRO A 81 -6.82 28.64 -8.46
N LEU A 82 -6.19 27.47 -8.30
CA LEU A 82 -5.92 26.89 -6.97
C LEU A 82 -4.73 27.60 -6.32
N ARG A 83 -4.99 28.64 -5.52
CA ARG A 83 -3.94 29.43 -4.84
C ARG A 83 -3.54 28.85 -3.49
N ARG A 84 -4.50 28.34 -2.74
CA ARG A 84 -4.30 27.87 -1.37
C ARG A 84 -5.08 26.60 -1.11
N VAL A 85 -4.55 25.78 -0.20
CA VAL A 85 -5.24 24.67 0.43
C VAL A 85 -5.07 24.79 1.95
N ALA A 86 -6.05 24.36 2.71
CA ALA A 86 -6.01 24.43 4.18
C ALA A 86 -4.97 23.45 4.75
N ALA A 87 -4.97 22.23 4.23
CA ALA A 87 -4.02 21.20 4.60
C ALA A 87 -3.67 20.33 3.39
N PHE A 88 -2.56 19.56 3.52
CA PHE A 88 -2.20 18.56 2.54
C PHE A 88 -1.59 17.33 3.22
N GLY A 89 -1.65 16.20 2.50
CA GLY A 89 -1.01 14.96 2.91
C GLY A 89 -0.38 14.23 1.73
N ILE A 90 0.68 13.47 2.02
CA ILE A 90 1.37 12.61 1.06
C ILE A 90 1.17 11.16 1.47
N SER A 91 0.70 10.36 0.54
CA SER A 91 0.67 8.90 0.63
C SER A 91 1.61 8.29 -0.41
N GLY A 92 2.16 7.13 -0.12
CA GLY A 92 2.98 6.42 -1.08
C GLY A 92 3.03 4.92 -0.81
N MET A 93 3.60 4.19 -1.75
CA MET A 93 3.91 2.80 -1.53
C MET A 93 4.81 2.65 -0.31
N MET A 94 4.42 1.80 0.61
CA MET A 94 5.17 1.53 1.84
C MET A 94 6.52 0.88 1.57
N HIS A 95 7.37 0.88 2.60
CA HIS A 95 8.63 0.16 2.64
C HIS A 95 9.72 0.70 1.68
N GLY A 96 10.72 -0.12 1.42
CA GLY A 96 11.81 0.18 0.51
C GLY A 96 13.01 0.82 1.21
N TYR A 97 14.06 1.08 0.42
CA TYR A 97 15.33 1.59 0.94
C TYR A 97 15.70 2.88 0.22
N LEU A 98 15.63 3.97 0.94
CA LEU A 98 15.99 5.30 0.46
C LEU A 98 16.91 6.00 1.48
N PRO A 99 18.24 5.70 1.40
CA PRO A 99 19.23 6.31 2.27
C PRO A 99 19.65 7.69 1.76
N LEU A 100 19.72 8.66 2.65
CA LEU A 100 20.13 10.03 2.36
C LEU A 100 21.29 10.46 3.26
N ASP A 101 22.12 11.37 2.74
CA ASP A 101 23.14 12.06 3.54
C ASP A 101 22.56 13.23 4.35
N ALA A 102 23.42 13.99 5.03
CA ALA A 102 23.03 15.13 5.85
C ALA A 102 22.41 16.29 5.03
N ASP A 103 22.71 16.39 3.75
CA ASP A 103 22.16 17.38 2.84
C ASP A 103 20.87 16.90 2.14
N GLY A 104 20.39 15.69 2.49
CA GLY A 104 19.22 15.05 1.87
C GLY A 104 19.47 14.51 0.48
N ARG A 105 20.75 14.30 0.07
CA ARG A 105 21.11 13.71 -1.21
C ARG A 105 21.02 12.19 -1.11
N GLN A 106 20.51 11.58 -2.16
CA GLN A 106 20.40 10.13 -2.28
C GLN A 106 21.78 9.45 -2.36
N LEU A 107 22.07 8.53 -1.43
CA LEU A 107 23.34 7.80 -1.35
C LEU A 107 23.35 6.51 -2.17
N ALA A 108 22.20 5.88 -2.36
CA ALA A 108 22.02 4.69 -3.18
C ALA A 108 20.68 4.74 -3.91
N PRO A 109 20.53 4.06 -5.07
CA PRO A 109 19.25 4.02 -5.76
C PRO A 109 18.12 3.49 -4.86
N PHE A 110 16.94 4.11 -4.98
CA PHE A 110 15.75 3.68 -4.25
C PHE A 110 15.40 2.24 -4.59
N ARG A 111 15.28 1.37 -3.59
CA ARG A 111 14.79 0.00 -3.74
C ARG A 111 13.35 -0.04 -3.26
N THR A 112 12.45 -0.50 -4.11
CA THR A 112 11.02 -0.53 -3.79
C THR A 112 10.64 -1.80 -3.00
N TRP A 113 9.41 -1.85 -2.52
CA TRP A 113 8.81 -3.00 -1.84
C TRP A 113 8.88 -4.32 -2.65
N ARG A 114 9.04 -4.25 -3.98
CA ARG A 114 9.19 -5.42 -4.86
C ARG A 114 10.57 -6.05 -4.82
N SER A 115 11.55 -5.37 -4.22
CA SER A 115 12.92 -5.87 -4.17
C SER A 115 13.06 -6.95 -3.10
N THR A 116 13.57 -8.12 -3.49
CA THR A 116 13.75 -9.30 -2.64
C THR A 116 15.20 -9.52 -2.23
N THR A 117 16.04 -8.50 -2.38
CA THR A 117 17.51 -8.59 -2.17
C THR A 117 17.91 -8.65 -0.69
N ALA A 118 16.99 -8.51 0.25
CA ALA A 118 17.28 -8.47 1.70
C ALA A 118 16.75 -9.72 2.43
N ARG A 119 16.75 -10.89 1.80
CA ARG A 119 16.23 -12.13 2.39
C ARG A 119 17.03 -12.54 3.63
N GLU A 120 18.35 -12.65 3.50
CA GLU A 120 19.24 -13.04 4.59
C GLU A 120 19.07 -12.11 5.80
N ALA A 121 19.09 -10.81 5.56
CA ALA A 121 18.88 -9.80 6.58
C ALA A 121 17.51 -9.92 7.28
N GLY A 122 16.44 -10.10 6.52
CA GLY A 122 15.09 -10.28 7.06
C GLY A 122 14.99 -11.50 7.97
N GLU A 123 15.56 -12.64 7.56
CA GLU A 123 15.58 -13.88 8.36
C GLU A 123 16.39 -13.71 9.66
N GLU A 124 17.58 -13.08 9.58
CA GLU A 124 18.41 -12.84 10.75
C GLU A 124 17.76 -11.85 11.73
N LEU A 125 17.20 -10.75 11.24
CA LEU A 125 16.52 -9.77 12.08
C LEU A 125 15.26 -10.35 12.71
N SER A 126 14.49 -11.16 11.98
CA SER A 126 13.29 -11.82 12.53
C SER A 126 13.65 -12.71 13.72
N LYS A 127 14.71 -13.50 13.61
CA LYS A 127 15.19 -14.34 14.71
C LYS A 127 15.68 -13.51 15.90
N ALA A 128 16.43 -12.43 15.64
CA ALA A 128 17.00 -11.59 16.70
C ALA A 128 15.92 -10.81 17.44
N PHE A 129 14.91 -10.30 16.74
CA PHE A 129 13.84 -9.51 17.33
C PHE A 129 12.76 -10.37 18.00
N GLY A 130 12.58 -11.61 17.53
CA GLY A 130 11.40 -12.41 17.84
C GLY A 130 10.14 -11.81 17.22
N PHE A 131 10.30 -11.21 16.04
CA PHE A 131 9.29 -10.46 15.32
C PHE A 131 9.52 -10.63 13.81
N HIS A 132 8.46 -10.82 13.01
CA HIS A 132 8.63 -10.98 11.57
C HIS A 132 9.09 -9.68 10.91
N VAL A 133 10.26 -9.71 10.28
CA VAL A 133 10.82 -8.62 9.48
C VAL A 133 10.82 -9.02 8.01
N PRO A 134 9.84 -8.58 7.23
CA PRO A 134 9.76 -8.91 5.81
C PRO A 134 10.94 -8.36 5.01
N THR A 135 11.32 -9.07 3.95
CA THR A 135 12.44 -8.69 3.07
C THR A 135 12.30 -7.31 2.42
N ARG A 136 11.07 -6.81 2.30
CA ARG A 136 10.75 -5.52 1.69
C ARG A 136 10.90 -4.32 2.62
N TRP A 137 11.03 -4.54 3.94
CA TRP A 137 11.13 -3.47 4.92
C TRP A 137 12.46 -2.72 4.84
N SER A 138 12.42 -1.43 5.15
CA SER A 138 13.61 -0.56 5.06
C SER A 138 14.75 -1.05 5.93
N VAL A 139 14.45 -1.54 7.15
CA VAL A 139 15.46 -2.09 8.09
C VAL A 139 16.12 -3.37 7.55
N ALA A 140 15.38 -4.24 6.85
CA ALA A 140 15.95 -5.42 6.23
C ALA A 140 16.97 -5.04 5.14
N HIS A 141 16.62 -4.07 4.30
CA HIS A 141 17.54 -3.55 3.28
C HIS A 141 18.76 -2.87 3.91
N LEU A 142 18.58 -2.08 4.96
CA LEU A 142 19.69 -1.42 5.67
C LEU A 142 20.67 -2.46 6.22
N TYR A 143 20.15 -3.50 6.92
CA TYR A 143 20.99 -4.54 7.46
C TYR A 143 21.67 -5.38 6.38
N GLN A 144 20.97 -5.68 5.28
CA GLN A 144 21.55 -6.35 4.12
C GLN A 144 22.74 -5.54 3.54
N ARG A 145 22.59 -4.23 3.42
CA ARG A 145 23.68 -3.36 2.94
C ARG A 145 24.86 -3.33 3.93
N ALA A 146 24.59 -3.40 5.23
CA ALA A 146 25.63 -3.53 6.24
C ALA A 146 26.36 -4.87 6.15
N LEU A 147 25.64 -5.99 5.95
CA LEU A 147 26.21 -7.33 5.71
C LEU A 147 27.15 -7.31 4.48
N GLU A 148 26.72 -6.71 3.40
CA GLU A 148 27.49 -6.58 2.14
C GLU A 148 28.70 -5.62 2.26
N GLY A 149 28.82 -4.85 3.34
CA GLY A 149 29.84 -3.83 3.51
C GLY A 149 29.74 -2.68 2.54
N ALA A 150 28.51 -2.32 2.20
CA ALA A 150 28.24 -1.26 1.23
C ALA A 150 28.76 0.10 1.70
N PRO A 151 29.48 0.85 0.84
CA PRO A 151 30.19 2.06 1.24
C PRO A 151 29.28 3.17 1.73
N GLU A 152 28.05 3.25 1.23
CA GLU A 152 27.10 4.29 1.60
C GLU A 152 26.59 4.18 3.04
N VAL A 153 26.66 3.00 3.66
CA VAL A 153 26.05 2.74 4.99
C VAL A 153 26.59 3.67 6.06
N LYS A 154 27.87 3.97 6.07
CA LYS A 154 28.51 4.89 7.05
C LYS A 154 28.05 6.36 6.89
N ASP A 155 27.67 6.74 5.69
CA ASP A 155 27.33 8.12 5.36
C ASP A 155 25.84 8.44 5.51
N ILE A 156 25.00 7.42 5.82
CA ILE A 156 23.56 7.60 6.05
C ILE A 156 23.32 8.54 7.24
N ARG A 157 22.45 9.52 7.04
CA ARG A 157 21.92 10.40 8.09
C ARG A 157 20.41 10.36 8.16
N HIS A 158 19.75 9.97 7.06
CA HIS A 158 18.31 9.75 7.03
C HIS A 158 18.01 8.48 6.22
N LEU A 159 17.28 7.58 6.82
CA LEU A 159 16.65 6.43 6.15
C LEU A 159 15.16 6.71 6.07
N THR A 160 14.59 6.80 4.87
CA THR A 160 13.18 7.17 4.70
C THR A 160 12.52 6.35 3.60
N THR A 161 11.23 6.61 3.40
CA THR A 161 10.42 6.07 2.30
C THR A 161 10.19 7.14 1.23
N LEU A 162 9.53 6.75 0.13
CA LEU A 162 9.21 7.71 -0.92
C LEU A 162 8.25 8.79 -0.43
N ALA A 163 7.22 8.43 0.35
CA ALA A 163 6.27 9.40 0.92
C ALA A 163 6.97 10.35 1.90
N GLY A 164 7.83 9.82 2.80
CA GLY A 164 8.62 10.61 3.73
C GLY A 164 9.59 11.55 3.03
N TRP A 165 10.22 11.10 1.94
CA TRP A 165 11.11 11.93 1.13
C TRP A 165 10.38 13.09 0.46
N VAL A 166 9.23 12.84 -0.19
CA VAL A 166 8.42 13.91 -0.79
C VAL A 166 7.97 14.89 0.28
N HIS A 167 7.50 14.39 1.42
CA HIS A 167 7.10 15.24 2.54
C HIS A 167 8.23 16.16 3.02
N ALA A 168 9.44 15.61 3.21
CA ALA A 168 10.60 16.38 3.60
C ALA A 168 10.97 17.48 2.57
N ARG A 169 10.80 17.18 1.27
CA ARG A 169 11.02 18.16 0.19
C ARG A 169 10.00 19.29 0.19
N LEU A 170 8.77 19.04 0.68
CA LEU A 170 7.69 20.03 0.72
C LEU A 170 7.69 20.84 2.02
N THR A 171 8.16 20.26 3.14
CA THR A 171 8.05 20.86 4.48
C THR A 171 9.37 21.15 5.16
N GLY A 172 10.48 20.56 4.69
CA GLY A 172 11.77 20.58 5.38
C GLY A 172 11.85 19.65 6.61
N ARG A 173 10.83 18.81 6.88
CA ARG A 173 10.77 17.93 8.07
C ARG A 173 10.87 16.45 7.71
N HIS A 174 11.78 15.73 8.37
CA HIS A 174 11.97 14.28 8.25
C HIS A 174 11.07 13.54 9.25
N VAL A 175 9.82 13.37 8.87
CA VAL A 175 8.79 12.69 9.68
C VAL A 175 8.00 11.71 8.82
N VAL A 176 7.36 10.73 9.45
CA VAL A 176 6.41 9.80 8.82
C VAL A 176 5.25 9.52 9.76
N GLY A 177 4.13 9.09 9.24
CA GLY A 177 3.01 8.60 10.03
C GLY A 177 3.29 7.23 10.64
N LEU A 178 2.49 6.80 11.58
CA LEU A 178 2.74 5.56 12.34
C LEU A 178 2.61 4.30 11.48
N CYS A 179 1.69 4.27 10.52
CA CYS A 179 1.60 3.14 9.61
C CYS A 179 2.85 3.05 8.72
N GLU A 180 3.28 4.18 8.15
CA GLU A 180 4.49 4.23 7.33
C GLU A 180 5.74 3.86 8.14
N ALA A 181 5.86 4.39 9.38
CA ALA A 181 6.94 4.06 10.31
C ALA A 181 7.03 2.56 10.58
N SER A 182 5.89 1.91 10.80
CA SER A 182 5.83 0.46 11.06
C SER A 182 6.30 -0.41 9.90
N GLY A 183 6.34 0.13 8.69
CA GLY A 183 6.92 -0.52 7.51
C GLY A 183 8.41 -0.21 7.30
N ILE A 184 8.98 0.71 8.06
CA ILE A 184 10.42 1.03 8.08
C ILE A 184 11.12 0.18 9.12
N PHE A 185 10.63 0.23 10.35
CA PHE A 185 11.14 -0.45 11.54
C PHE A 185 9.98 -0.79 12.49
N PRO A 186 10.07 -1.85 13.32
CA PRO A 186 9.02 -2.17 14.28
C PRO A 186 8.68 -1.00 15.20
N VAL A 187 7.37 -0.72 15.34
CA VAL A 187 6.83 0.32 16.21
C VAL A 187 6.18 -0.33 17.42
N ASP A 188 6.49 0.16 18.60
CA ASP A 188 5.85 -0.25 19.85
C ASP A 188 4.43 0.38 19.91
N PRO A 189 3.37 -0.44 19.99
CA PRO A 189 1.99 0.05 19.97
C PRO A 189 1.59 0.83 21.25
N GLU A 190 2.30 0.68 22.36
CA GLU A 190 2.02 1.40 23.60
C GLU A 190 2.63 2.81 23.58
N THR A 191 3.91 2.88 23.24
CA THR A 191 4.65 4.15 23.18
C THR A 191 4.47 4.91 21.88
N ARG A 192 4.07 4.23 20.80
CA ARG A 192 3.89 4.77 19.44
C ARG A 192 5.15 5.39 18.85
N ILE A 193 6.29 4.82 19.23
CA ILE A 193 7.61 5.12 18.65
C ILE A 193 8.27 3.81 18.22
N TYR A 194 9.40 3.88 17.56
CA TYR A 194 10.17 2.68 17.22
C TYR A 194 10.55 1.89 18.48
N ASP A 195 10.45 0.57 18.42
CA ASP A 195 10.75 -0.33 19.54
C ASP A 195 12.21 -0.19 19.97
N ALA A 196 12.42 0.33 21.17
CA ALA A 196 13.76 0.65 21.70
C ALA A 196 14.63 -0.61 21.86
N ARG A 197 14.05 -1.75 22.29
CA ARG A 197 14.76 -3.02 22.43
C ARG A 197 15.23 -3.53 21.07
N MET A 198 14.38 -3.43 20.05
CA MET A 198 14.75 -3.86 18.71
C MET A 198 15.79 -2.92 18.07
N CYS A 199 15.74 -1.63 18.37
CA CYS A 199 16.81 -0.70 17.99
C CYS A 199 18.17 -1.09 18.59
N GLU A 200 18.22 -1.40 19.88
CA GLU A 200 19.44 -1.87 20.55
C GLU A 200 19.95 -3.19 19.96
N LEU A 201 19.07 -4.14 19.70
CA LEU A 201 19.42 -5.41 19.04
C LEU A 201 19.97 -5.21 17.63
N PHE A 202 19.37 -4.28 16.86
CA PHE A 202 19.86 -3.93 15.53
C PHE A 202 21.26 -3.34 15.58
N ASP A 203 21.49 -2.36 16.47
CA ASP A 203 22.79 -1.71 16.65
C ASP A 203 23.86 -2.72 17.07
N ALA A 204 23.53 -3.64 17.99
CA ALA A 204 24.43 -4.71 18.40
C ALA A 204 24.80 -5.66 17.24
N LYS A 205 23.83 -5.99 16.36
CA LYS A 205 24.09 -6.82 15.19
C LYS A 205 25.00 -6.09 14.19
N VAL A 206 24.78 -4.82 13.92
CA VAL A 206 25.64 -4.02 13.03
C VAL A 206 27.05 -3.90 13.60
N ALA A 207 27.19 -3.65 14.92
CA ALA A 207 28.49 -3.60 15.58
C ALA A 207 29.24 -4.94 15.48
N ALA A 208 28.55 -6.08 15.61
CA ALA A 208 29.14 -7.42 15.48
C ALA A 208 29.71 -7.70 14.09
N LEU A 209 29.30 -6.97 13.05
CA LEU A 209 29.89 -7.06 11.71
C LEU A 209 31.28 -6.40 11.62
N GLY A 210 31.75 -5.73 12.70
CA GLY A 210 33.00 -4.98 12.68
C GLY A 210 32.98 -3.77 11.73
N ARG A 211 31.78 -3.25 11.43
CA ARG A 211 31.60 -2.06 10.59
C ARG A 211 31.63 -0.80 11.44
N ASP A 212 32.44 0.15 11.01
CA ASP A 212 32.49 1.49 11.63
C ASP A 212 31.36 2.34 11.07
N VAL A 213 30.23 2.34 11.75
CA VAL A 213 29.08 3.22 11.45
C VAL A 213 28.96 4.26 12.56
N PRO A 214 28.89 5.56 12.24
CA PRO A 214 28.92 6.64 13.22
C PRO A 214 27.52 6.95 13.80
N TRP A 215 26.50 6.15 13.49
CA TRP A 215 25.11 6.37 13.88
C TRP A 215 24.53 5.18 14.65
N LYS A 216 23.51 5.44 15.42
CA LYS A 216 22.55 4.47 15.94
C LYS A 216 21.34 4.44 15.01
N VAL A 217 20.68 3.27 14.89
CA VAL A 217 19.52 3.17 13.98
C VAL A 217 18.44 4.20 14.29
N ALA A 218 18.18 4.46 15.58
CA ALA A 218 17.20 5.47 15.99
C ALA A 218 17.54 6.89 15.53
N ASP A 219 18.83 7.22 15.32
CA ASP A 219 19.26 8.56 14.91
C ASP A 219 18.99 8.84 13.41
N ILE A 220 18.92 7.78 12.61
CA ILE A 220 18.73 7.89 11.14
C ILE A 220 17.30 7.63 10.70
N LEU A 221 16.44 7.09 11.59
CA LEU A 221 15.03 6.88 11.28
C LEU A 221 14.25 8.21 11.31
N PRO A 222 13.23 8.39 10.46
CA PRO A 222 12.38 9.57 10.53
C PRO A 222 11.54 9.55 11.82
N GLN A 223 11.21 10.71 12.34
CA GLN A 223 10.32 10.78 13.50
C GLN A 223 8.95 10.20 13.17
N ALA A 224 8.48 9.22 13.92
CA ALA A 224 7.14 8.65 13.79
C ALA A 224 6.12 9.56 14.49
N LEU A 225 5.03 9.89 13.81
CA LEU A 225 3.99 10.79 14.30
C LEU A 225 2.59 10.16 14.13
N SER A 226 1.75 10.28 15.15
CA SER A 226 0.32 9.95 15.03
C SER A 226 -0.40 10.93 14.10
N VAL A 227 -1.51 10.48 13.52
CA VAL A 227 -2.43 11.37 12.79
C VAL A 227 -2.83 12.56 13.67
N GLY A 228 -2.97 13.75 13.06
CA GLY A 228 -3.29 15.00 13.78
C GLY A 228 -2.08 15.70 14.41
N CYS A 229 -0.92 15.05 14.58
CA CYS A 229 0.30 15.72 15.04
C CYS A 229 0.82 16.73 14.00
N ASP A 230 1.58 17.71 14.48
CA ASP A 230 2.20 18.69 13.60
C ASP A 230 3.35 18.08 12.80
N ALA A 231 3.15 17.93 11.49
CA ALA A 231 4.16 17.46 10.55
C ALA A 231 4.81 18.59 9.73
N GLY A 232 4.56 19.86 10.10
CA GLY A 232 5.08 21.03 9.43
C GLY A 232 4.05 21.70 8.52
N ARG A 233 4.56 22.58 7.66
CA ARG A 233 3.77 23.34 6.70
C ARG A 233 4.45 23.35 5.35
N LEU A 234 3.66 23.55 4.29
CA LEU A 234 4.17 23.75 2.94
C LEU A 234 5.08 25.00 2.93
N THR A 235 6.37 24.80 2.63
CA THR A 235 7.35 25.89 2.56
C THR A 235 7.25 26.64 1.22
N PRO A 236 7.82 27.86 1.09
CA PRO A 236 7.92 28.54 -0.20
C PRO A 236 8.65 27.70 -1.27
N GLU A 237 9.69 26.96 -0.88
CA GLU A 237 10.44 26.06 -1.74
C GLU A 237 9.60 24.84 -2.14
N GLY A 238 8.88 24.26 -1.18
CA GLY A 238 7.96 23.15 -1.40
C GLY A 238 6.81 23.53 -2.32
N ALA A 239 6.23 24.72 -2.16
CA ALA A 239 5.18 25.21 -3.05
C ALA A 239 5.68 25.36 -4.49
N ARG A 240 6.88 25.93 -4.69
CA ARG A 240 7.51 26.04 -6.02
C ARG A 240 7.91 24.68 -6.61
N LEU A 241 8.29 23.72 -5.76
CA LEU A 241 8.60 22.38 -6.20
C LEU A 241 7.34 21.66 -6.70
N LEU A 242 6.21 21.81 -5.99
CA LEU A 242 4.93 21.19 -6.35
C LEU A 242 4.29 21.89 -7.54
N ASP A 243 4.28 23.22 -7.51
CA ASP A 243 3.71 24.10 -8.54
C ASP A 243 4.76 25.03 -9.13
N PRO A 244 5.47 24.64 -10.21
CA PRO A 244 6.44 25.51 -10.89
C PRO A 244 5.83 26.77 -11.51
N SER A 245 4.49 26.83 -11.69
CA SER A 245 3.83 28.07 -12.16
C SER A 245 3.85 29.18 -11.12
N GLY A 246 4.08 28.86 -9.84
CA GLY A 246 4.13 29.78 -8.74
C GLY A 246 2.77 30.32 -8.28
N VAL A 247 1.68 29.70 -8.68
CA VAL A 247 0.32 30.08 -8.27
C VAL A 247 0.00 29.58 -6.87
N LEU A 248 0.49 28.38 -6.49
CA LEU A 248 0.28 27.81 -5.17
C LEU A 248 1.06 28.57 -4.10
N GLU A 249 0.35 29.10 -3.13
CA GLU A 249 0.91 29.81 -1.98
C GLU A 249 1.38 28.81 -0.90
N PRO A 250 2.46 29.13 -0.16
CA PRO A 250 2.93 28.33 0.97
C PRO A 250 2.00 28.45 2.19
N GLY A 251 2.25 27.63 3.23
CA GLY A 251 1.62 27.77 4.54
C GLY A 251 0.56 26.71 4.86
N ALA A 252 0.11 25.91 3.90
CA ALA A 252 -0.81 24.79 4.14
C ALA A 252 -0.28 23.84 5.23
N ALA A 253 -1.14 23.41 6.16
CA ALA A 253 -0.76 22.47 7.21
C ALA A 253 -0.46 21.08 6.61
N ALA A 254 0.65 20.47 7.02
CA ALA A 254 0.99 19.13 6.59
C ALA A 254 0.48 18.08 7.57
N CYS A 255 -0.07 16.99 7.05
CA CYS A 255 -0.34 15.73 7.77
C CYS A 255 0.93 14.87 7.76
N PRO A 256 1.22 14.04 8.79
CA PRO A 256 2.24 13.01 8.69
C PRO A 256 2.04 12.17 7.43
N PRO A 257 3.08 11.96 6.59
CA PRO A 257 2.94 11.17 5.37
C PRO A 257 2.73 9.69 5.72
N GLU A 258 1.82 9.03 5.02
CA GLU A 258 1.42 7.66 5.33
C GLU A 258 1.60 6.72 4.13
N GLY A 259 1.64 5.43 4.42
CA GLY A 259 1.64 4.39 3.40
C GLY A 259 0.28 4.20 2.74
N ASP A 260 0.30 3.60 1.54
CA ASP A 260 -0.90 3.22 0.79
C ASP A 260 -1.80 2.24 1.57
N ALA A 261 -1.23 1.43 2.45
CA ALA A 261 -1.98 0.56 3.36
C ALA A 261 -2.85 1.37 4.35
N ALA A 262 -2.28 2.39 5.00
CA ALA A 262 -3.02 3.26 5.92
C ALA A 262 -4.17 3.98 5.22
N THR A 263 -3.89 4.59 4.09
CA THR A 263 -4.87 5.37 3.34
C THR A 263 -5.95 4.48 2.71
N GLY A 264 -5.61 3.23 2.38
CA GLY A 264 -6.57 2.20 2.00
C GLY A 264 -7.52 1.82 3.15
N MET A 265 -7.00 1.67 4.39
CA MET A 265 -7.85 1.46 5.57
C MET A 265 -8.80 2.63 5.84
N VAL A 266 -8.35 3.87 5.62
CA VAL A 266 -9.22 5.06 5.73
C VAL A 266 -10.32 5.03 4.67
N ALA A 267 -9.99 4.71 3.42
CA ALA A 267 -10.96 4.64 2.32
C ALA A 267 -12.00 3.53 2.53
N THR A 268 -11.66 2.48 3.25
CA THR A 268 -12.53 1.34 3.60
C THR A 268 -13.16 1.46 4.99
N ASP A 269 -12.92 2.55 5.73
CA ASP A 269 -13.38 2.75 7.12
C ASP A 269 -13.04 1.56 8.05
N ALA A 270 -11.91 0.89 7.80
CA ALA A 270 -11.48 -0.30 8.52
C ALA A 270 -10.37 0.04 9.53
N LEU A 271 -10.67 0.87 10.53
CA LEU A 271 -9.71 1.42 11.49
C LEU A 271 -9.91 0.92 12.94
N MET A 272 -11.00 0.22 13.21
CA MET A 272 -11.32 -0.26 14.56
C MET A 272 -10.97 -1.75 14.73
N PRO A 273 -10.61 -2.18 15.96
CA PRO A 273 -10.32 -3.58 16.24
C PRO A 273 -11.39 -4.53 15.72
N GLY A 274 -10.95 -5.62 15.08
CA GLY A 274 -11.81 -6.61 14.47
C GLY A 274 -12.36 -6.23 13.10
N GLN A 275 -12.16 -5.00 12.64
CA GLN A 275 -12.43 -4.60 11.26
C GLN A 275 -11.21 -4.91 10.39
N GLY A 276 -11.48 -5.16 9.11
CA GLY A 276 -10.41 -5.35 8.14
C GLY A 276 -10.78 -4.85 6.76
N SER A 277 -9.74 -4.70 5.94
CA SER A 277 -9.87 -4.42 4.50
C SER A 277 -9.22 -5.54 3.70
N VAL A 278 -9.68 -5.74 2.47
CA VAL A 278 -9.07 -6.66 1.53
C VAL A 278 -8.94 -6.00 0.16
N SER A 279 -7.71 -5.98 -0.35
CA SER A 279 -7.38 -5.48 -1.68
C SER A 279 -7.16 -6.64 -2.64
N VAL A 280 -7.82 -6.62 -3.79
CA VAL A 280 -7.66 -7.65 -4.83
C VAL A 280 -7.28 -7.01 -6.16
N GLY A 281 -6.02 -7.20 -6.51
CA GLY A 281 -5.41 -6.79 -7.77
C GLY A 281 -4.51 -7.89 -8.31
N THR A 282 -3.33 -7.53 -8.85
CA THR A 282 -2.28 -8.47 -9.26
C THR A 282 -1.81 -9.35 -8.10
N SER A 283 -1.74 -8.77 -6.90
CA SER A 283 -1.60 -9.44 -5.62
C SER A 283 -2.88 -9.31 -4.80
N VAL A 284 -3.00 -10.08 -3.72
CA VAL A 284 -4.11 -9.99 -2.76
C VAL A 284 -3.53 -9.76 -1.39
N PHE A 285 -4.09 -8.82 -0.64
CA PHE A 285 -3.73 -8.68 0.77
C PHE A 285 -4.95 -8.31 1.61
N ALA A 286 -4.96 -8.79 2.85
CA ALA A 286 -5.92 -8.38 3.85
C ALA A 286 -5.19 -7.72 5.02
N MET A 287 -5.83 -6.73 5.60
CA MET A 287 -5.38 -6.03 6.78
C MET A 287 -6.47 -6.13 7.83
N VAL A 288 -6.11 -6.57 9.04
CA VAL A 288 -7.05 -6.73 10.16
C VAL A 288 -6.52 -5.95 11.34
N VAL A 289 -7.29 -4.99 11.83
CA VAL A 289 -6.94 -4.21 13.02
C VAL A 289 -7.07 -5.08 14.25
N LEU A 290 -6.00 -5.19 15.03
CA LEU A 290 -5.92 -6.03 16.20
C LEU A 290 -6.30 -5.25 17.45
N GLU A 291 -6.92 -5.95 18.42
CA GLU A 291 -7.21 -5.40 19.74
C GLU A 291 -5.94 -5.34 20.63
N ARG A 292 -5.03 -6.29 20.43
CA ARG A 292 -3.76 -6.42 21.14
C ARG A 292 -2.69 -6.99 20.20
N PRO A 293 -1.39 -6.83 20.51
CA PRO A 293 -0.33 -7.53 19.77
C PRO A 293 -0.54 -9.04 19.75
N LEU A 294 -0.03 -9.71 18.72
CA LEU A 294 -0.03 -11.17 18.63
C LEU A 294 0.87 -11.76 19.72
N THR A 295 0.54 -12.97 20.16
CA THR A 295 1.33 -13.69 21.19
C THR A 295 2.55 -14.40 20.60
N GLY A 296 2.50 -14.75 19.31
CA GLY A 296 3.62 -15.31 18.55
C GLY A 296 3.96 -14.45 17.34
N TRP A 297 5.07 -14.76 16.69
CA TRP A 297 5.37 -14.20 15.36
C TRP A 297 5.24 -15.30 14.31
N TYR A 298 4.70 -14.91 13.16
CA TYR A 298 4.37 -15.81 12.05
C TYR A 298 4.96 -15.23 10.78
N PRO A 299 5.73 -15.99 9.99
CA PRO A 299 6.28 -15.52 8.72
C PRO A 299 5.19 -15.21 7.68
N GLU A 300 3.97 -15.69 7.90
CA GLU A 300 2.81 -15.47 7.06
C GLU A 300 2.11 -14.14 7.35
N ILE A 301 2.47 -13.44 8.43
CA ILE A 301 1.77 -12.24 8.90
C ILE A 301 2.78 -11.14 9.19
N ASP A 302 2.62 -10.02 8.49
CA ASP A 302 3.36 -8.81 8.83
C ASP A 302 2.56 -7.99 9.84
N ILE A 303 3.23 -7.36 10.77
CA ILE A 303 2.61 -6.43 11.71
C ILE A 303 2.97 -5.01 11.33
N VAL A 304 1.96 -4.25 10.96
CA VAL A 304 2.03 -2.82 10.70
C VAL A 304 1.10 -2.08 11.67
N ALA A 305 0.92 -0.77 11.53
CA ALA A 305 0.07 0.02 12.40
C ALA A 305 -1.03 0.75 11.63
N THR A 306 -2.11 1.14 12.32
CA THR A 306 -3.02 2.18 11.82
C THR A 306 -2.37 3.56 11.94
N PRO A 307 -2.91 4.63 11.31
CA PRO A 307 -2.44 6.00 11.52
C PRO A 307 -2.46 6.48 12.97
N GLU A 308 -3.24 5.81 13.83
CA GLU A 308 -3.29 6.06 15.29
C GLU A 308 -2.35 5.17 16.10
N GLY A 309 -1.67 4.20 15.46
CA GLY A 309 -0.71 3.31 16.12
C GLY A 309 -1.28 2.00 16.65
N ARG A 310 -2.55 1.64 16.32
CA ARG A 310 -3.06 0.30 16.66
C ARG A 310 -2.37 -0.76 15.81
N PRO A 311 -2.05 -1.94 16.36
CA PRO A 311 -1.42 -3.00 15.56
C PRO A 311 -2.39 -3.54 14.51
N VAL A 312 -1.86 -3.83 13.34
CA VAL A 312 -2.58 -4.37 12.19
C VAL A 312 -1.85 -5.61 11.69
N ALA A 313 -2.56 -6.72 11.59
CA ALA A 313 -2.06 -7.90 10.90
C ALA A 313 -2.30 -7.77 9.40
N LEU A 314 -1.23 -7.85 8.62
CA LEU A 314 -1.27 -7.82 7.17
C LEU A 314 -0.89 -9.21 6.64
N VAL A 315 -1.81 -9.84 5.90
CA VAL A 315 -1.62 -11.09 5.18
C VAL A 315 -1.50 -10.76 3.71
N HIS A 316 -0.37 -11.08 3.07
CA HIS A 316 -0.09 -10.74 1.67
C HIS A 316 0.15 -11.99 0.82
N CYS A 317 -0.57 -12.10 -0.29
CA CYS A 317 -0.42 -13.14 -1.31
C CYS A 317 0.14 -12.53 -2.60
N ASN A 318 1.16 -13.14 -3.16
CA ASN A 318 1.78 -12.67 -4.41
C ASN A 318 0.87 -12.84 -5.63
N ASN A 319 -0.05 -13.81 -5.58
CA ASN A 319 -0.85 -14.23 -6.72
C ASN A 319 -2.32 -13.83 -6.54
N GLY A 320 -2.74 -12.82 -7.28
CA GLY A 320 -4.13 -12.34 -7.34
C GLY A 320 -4.78 -12.67 -8.68
N SER A 321 -5.07 -11.62 -9.48
CA SER A 321 -5.86 -11.73 -10.72
C SER A 321 -5.08 -12.20 -11.95
N SER A 322 -3.74 -12.28 -11.91
CA SER A 322 -2.93 -12.45 -13.13
C SER A 322 -3.25 -13.72 -13.93
N ASP A 323 -3.50 -14.86 -13.26
CA ASP A 323 -3.92 -16.09 -13.94
C ASP A 323 -5.34 -15.96 -14.50
N LEU A 324 -6.26 -15.37 -13.73
CA LEU A 324 -7.61 -15.07 -14.21
C LEU A 324 -7.60 -14.19 -15.45
N ASP A 325 -6.75 -13.16 -15.48
CA ASP A 325 -6.61 -12.27 -16.65
C ASP A 325 -6.11 -13.04 -17.89
N ALA A 326 -5.27 -14.06 -17.71
CA ALA A 326 -4.82 -14.93 -18.80
C ALA A 326 -6.00 -15.76 -19.36
N TRP A 327 -6.83 -16.35 -18.49
CA TRP A 327 -8.04 -17.07 -18.89
C TRP A 327 -9.04 -16.16 -19.58
N MET A 328 -9.23 -14.92 -19.10
CA MET A 328 -10.14 -13.95 -19.71
C MET A 328 -9.69 -13.56 -21.12
N ARG A 329 -8.37 -13.42 -21.36
CA ARG A 329 -7.83 -13.23 -22.72
C ARG A 329 -8.14 -14.42 -23.62
N LEU A 330 -7.89 -15.63 -23.15
CA LEU A 330 -8.18 -16.86 -23.90
C LEU A 330 -9.68 -16.97 -24.27
N PHE A 331 -10.58 -16.72 -23.31
CA PHE A 331 -12.02 -16.72 -23.58
C PHE A 331 -12.43 -15.61 -24.56
N GLY A 332 -11.75 -14.48 -24.54
CA GLY A 332 -11.92 -13.42 -25.52
C GLY A 332 -11.55 -13.87 -26.94
N GLU A 333 -10.44 -14.58 -27.10
CA GLU A 333 -10.01 -15.16 -28.38
C GLU A 333 -11.01 -16.21 -28.89
N VAL A 334 -11.53 -17.08 -28.01
CA VAL A 334 -12.56 -18.06 -28.35
C VAL A 334 -13.86 -17.37 -28.79
N ALA A 335 -14.29 -16.32 -28.09
CA ALA A 335 -15.49 -15.55 -28.45
C ALA A 335 -15.35 -14.91 -29.84
N GLU A 336 -14.21 -14.31 -30.15
CA GLU A 336 -13.92 -13.72 -31.46
C GLU A 336 -13.85 -14.78 -32.58
N ALA A 337 -13.19 -15.91 -32.32
CA ALA A 337 -13.13 -17.03 -33.27
C ALA A 337 -14.52 -17.61 -33.58
N ALA A 338 -15.45 -17.53 -32.64
CA ALA A 338 -16.85 -17.93 -32.81
C ALA A 338 -17.75 -16.80 -33.40
N GLY A 339 -17.18 -15.67 -33.87
CA GLY A 339 -17.90 -14.54 -34.42
C GLY A 339 -18.56 -13.60 -33.42
N GLY A 340 -18.21 -13.72 -32.13
CA GLY A 340 -18.66 -12.82 -31.06
C GLY A 340 -17.72 -11.63 -30.83
N HIS A 341 -18.00 -10.86 -29.76
CA HIS A 341 -17.22 -9.67 -29.35
C HIS A 341 -16.73 -9.80 -27.92
N ARG A 342 -15.62 -9.12 -27.61
CA ARG A 342 -15.05 -9.07 -26.23
C ARG A 342 -15.82 -8.12 -25.31
N ASP A 343 -16.63 -7.22 -25.86
CA ASP A 343 -17.31 -6.18 -25.08
C ASP A 343 -18.22 -6.78 -24.00
N GLY A 344 -17.99 -6.37 -22.77
CA GLY A 344 -18.73 -6.86 -21.60
C GLY A 344 -18.51 -8.35 -21.26
N LEU A 345 -17.60 -9.06 -21.97
CA LEU A 345 -17.34 -10.47 -21.73
C LEU A 345 -16.83 -10.70 -20.30
N TYR A 346 -15.90 -9.85 -19.81
CA TYR A 346 -15.37 -9.93 -18.47
C TYR A 346 -16.49 -9.92 -17.43
N GLU A 347 -17.36 -8.92 -17.47
CA GLU A 347 -18.46 -8.80 -16.50
C GLU A 347 -19.43 -9.99 -16.58
N ARG A 348 -19.76 -10.43 -17.79
CA ARG A 348 -20.65 -11.61 -17.98
C ARG A 348 -20.05 -12.87 -17.35
N LEU A 349 -18.79 -13.18 -17.66
CA LEU A 349 -18.11 -14.37 -17.12
C LEU A 349 -17.94 -14.28 -15.60
N PHE A 350 -17.65 -13.09 -15.09
CA PHE A 350 -17.57 -12.84 -13.67
C PHE A 350 -18.89 -13.14 -12.95
N ARG A 351 -20.01 -12.64 -13.49
CA ARG A 351 -21.35 -12.89 -12.92
C ARG A 351 -21.75 -14.36 -13.01
N MET A 352 -21.34 -15.09 -14.06
CA MET A 352 -21.58 -16.53 -14.18
C MET A 352 -20.96 -17.34 -13.05
N ALA A 353 -19.89 -16.85 -12.40
CA ALA A 353 -19.30 -17.52 -11.23
C ALA A 353 -20.31 -17.66 -10.06
N LEU A 354 -21.31 -16.80 -9.96
CA LEU A 354 -22.37 -16.90 -8.95
C LEU A 354 -23.37 -18.04 -9.21
N GLU A 355 -23.46 -18.53 -10.45
CA GLU A 355 -24.26 -19.68 -10.85
C GLU A 355 -23.50 -20.99 -10.60
N GLY A 356 -22.20 -20.93 -10.43
CA GLY A 356 -21.33 -22.08 -10.11
C GLY A 356 -21.47 -22.54 -8.67
N ALA A 357 -21.24 -23.83 -8.46
CA ALA A 357 -21.19 -24.40 -7.11
C ALA A 357 -20.08 -23.77 -6.26
N ALA A 358 -20.40 -23.49 -4.99
CA ALA A 358 -19.47 -22.78 -4.09
C ALA A 358 -18.11 -23.50 -3.92
N ASP A 359 -18.08 -24.81 -4.01
CA ASP A 359 -16.88 -25.65 -3.95
C ASP A 359 -16.18 -25.86 -5.30
N GLY A 360 -16.69 -25.25 -6.39
CA GLY A 360 -16.18 -25.41 -7.75
C GLY A 360 -16.58 -26.74 -8.41
N ALA A 361 -17.49 -27.51 -7.83
CA ALA A 361 -18.07 -28.78 -8.39
C ALA A 361 -17.00 -29.79 -8.86
N GLY A 362 -15.92 -29.94 -8.08
CA GLY A 362 -14.84 -30.89 -8.38
C GLY A 362 -13.74 -30.32 -9.29
N ILE A 363 -13.78 -29.03 -9.61
CA ILE A 363 -12.71 -28.30 -10.29
C ILE A 363 -11.83 -27.63 -9.24
N LYS A 364 -10.50 -27.72 -9.37
CA LYS A 364 -9.52 -27.00 -8.57
C LYS A 364 -8.62 -26.17 -9.46
N VAL A 365 -8.43 -24.91 -9.12
CA VAL A 365 -7.51 -23.99 -9.79
C VAL A 365 -6.40 -23.62 -8.81
N CYS A 366 -5.17 -23.70 -9.27
CA CYS A 366 -4.00 -23.10 -8.65
C CYS A 366 -3.60 -21.91 -9.51
N ASN A 367 -3.75 -20.69 -8.97
CA ASN A 367 -3.50 -19.43 -9.71
C ASN A 367 -2.07 -18.88 -9.54
N TYR A 368 -1.12 -19.70 -9.07
CA TYR A 368 0.23 -19.20 -8.78
C TYR A 368 1.06 -19.05 -10.06
N VAL A 369 1.13 -17.83 -10.57
CA VAL A 369 2.02 -17.43 -11.68
C VAL A 369 3.42 -17.06 -11.19
N ALA A 370 3.58 -16.81 -9.89
CA ALA A 370 4.83 -16.54 -9.20
C ALA A 370 4.95 -17.42 -7.94
N ALA A 371 6.12 -17.39 -7.31
CA ALA A 371 6.29 -17.98 -5.98
C ALA A 371 5.24 -17.45 -5.00
N GLU A 372 4.75 -18.34 -4.12
CA GLU A 372 3.76 -17.98 -3.09
C GLU A 372 4.27 -18.44 -1.71
N PRO A 373 5.00 -17.58 -1.00
CA PRO A 373 5.60 -17.93 0.29
C PRO A 373 4.57 -18.37 1.32
N LEU A 374 3.38 -17.75 1.31
CA LEU A 374 2.29 -18.07 2.23
C LEU A 374 1.81 -19.53 2.09
N ALA A 375 1.93 -20.10 0.90
CA ALA A 375 1.61 -21.51 0.60
C ALA A 375 2.85 -22.42 0.53
N GLY A 376 4.05 -21.90 0.84
CA GLY A 376 5.31 -22.65 0.76
C GLY A 376 5.75 -22.97 -0.68
N VAL A 377 5.25 -22.25 -1.69
CA VAL A 377 5.54 -22.46 -3.12
C VAL A 377 6.68 -21.56 -3.55
N THR A 378 7.77 -22.14 -4.03
CA THR A 378 8.98 -21.43 -4.44
C THR A 378 9.00 -21.04 -5.92
N GLU A 379 8.21 -21.71 -6.77
CA GLU A 379 8.09 -21.43 -8.20
C GLU A 379 6.62 -21.46 -8.62
N GLY A 380 6.18 -20.45 -9.37
CA GLY A 380 4.81 -20.38 -9.88
C GLY A 380 4.57 -21.38 -11.01
N ARG A 381 3.44 -22.11 -10.93
CA ARG A 381 2.96 -23.02 -11.98
C ARG A 381 1.44 -23.08 -11.95
N PRO A 382 0.75 -22.16 -12.63
CA PRO A 382 -0.71 -22.18 -12.69
C PRO A 382 -1.22 -23.52 -13.25
N SER A 383 -2.27 -24.05 -12.65
CA SER A 383 -2.83 -25.31 -13.11
C SER A 383 -4.32 -25.41 -12.82
N VAL A 384 -5.02 -26.16 -13.66
CA VAL A 384 -6.42 -26.55 -13.47
C VAL A 384 -6.51 -28.05 -13.43
N THR A 385 -7.08 -28.57 -12.36
CA THR A 385 -7.35 -30.01 -12.22
C THR A 385 -8.84 -30.24 -11.97
N ARG A 386 -9.35 -31.38 -12.37
CA ARG A 386 -10.73 -31.76 -12.11
C ARG A 386 -10.86 -33.25 -11.85
N ARG A 387 -11.84 -33.60 -11.06
CA ARG A 387 -12.23 -35.03 -10.90
C ARG A 387 -12.90 -35.52 -12.19
N PRO A 388 -12.84 -36.81 -12.50
CA PRO A 388 -13.53 -37.36 -13.67
C PRO A 388 -15.03 -37.10 -13.68
N ASP A 389 -15.65 -37.04 -12.51
CA ASP A 389 -17.07 -36.78 -12.26
C ASP A 389 -17.43 -35.30 -12.03
N ALA A 390 -16.45 -34.40 -12.20
CA ALA A 390 -16.68 -32.99 -12.01
C ALA A 390 -17.74 -32.42 -12.98
N ASN A 391 -18.63 -31.58 -12.49
CA ASN A 391 -19.55 -30.82 -13.35
C ASN A 391 -18.78 -29.68 -14.04
N PHE A 392 -18.13 -30.02 -15.17
CA PHE A 392 -17.22 -29.11 -15.87
C PHE A 392 -17.97 -28.15 -16.78
N THR A 393 -18.50 -27.08 -16.19
CA THR A 393 -19.17 -25.96 -16.87
C THR A 393 -18.36 -24.67 -16.75
N LEU A 394 -18.64 -23.70 -17.60
CA LEU A 394 -17.98 -22.39 -17.54
C LEU A 394 -18.27 -21.69 -16.21
N ALA A 395 -19.50 -21.77 -15.69
CA ALA A 395 -19.87 -21.21 -14.39
C ALA A 395 -19.04 -21.80 -13.25
N ASN A 396 -18.89 -23.13 -13.20
CA ASN A 396 -18.08 -23.81 -12.20
C ASN A 396 -16.58 -23.51 -12.35
N PHE A 397 -16.09 -23.40 -13.59
CA PHE A 397 -14.71 -23.01 -13.86
C PHE A 397 -14.43 -21.59 -13.36
N MET A 398 -15.30 -20.63 -13.68
CA MET A 398 -15.17 -19.26 -13.20
C MET A 398 -15.24 -19.17 -11.67
N ARG A 399 -16.15 -19.95 -11.05
CA ARG A 399 -16.23 -20.03 -9.59
C ARG A 399 -14.94 -20.57 -8.98
N ALA A 400 -14.38 -21.66 -9.49
CA ALA A 400 -13.13 -22.25 -9.02
C ALA A 400 -11.94 -21.30 -9.19
N SER A 401 -11.90 -20.53 -10.29
CA SER A 401 -10.87 -19.52 -10.55
C SER A 401 -10.92 -18.38 -9.54
N LEU A 402 -12.11 -17.87 -9.21
CA LEU A 402 -12.27 -16.85 -8.17
C LEU A 402 -12.01 -17.38 -6.75
N ASN A 403 -12.41 -18.63 -6.47
CA ASN A 403 -12.06 -19.28 -5.20
C ASN A 403 -10.54 -19.35 -5.00
N ALA A 404 -9.77 -19.64 -6.06
CA ALA A 404 -8.30 -19.69 -6.00
C ALA A 404 -7.69 -18.37 -5.56
N VAL A 405 -8.20 -17.23 -6.07
CA VAL A 405 -7.77 -15.88 -5.68
C VAL A 405 -7.94 -15.64 -4.18
N ALA A 406 -9.02 -16.14 -3.58
CA ALA A 406 -9.33 -15.92 -2.16
C ALA A 406 -8.66 -16.96 -1.23
N SER A 407 -8.36 -18.17 -1.73
CA SER A 407 -8.01 -19.33 -0.90
C SER A 407 -6.68 -19.17 -0.16
N THR A 408 -5.68 -18.58 -0.82
CA THR A 408 -4.34 -18.39 -0.20
C THR A 408 -4.42 -17.42 0.99
N LEU A 409 -5.25 -16.38 0.88
CA LEU A 409 -5.44 -15.43 1.96
C LEU A 409 -5.98 -16.07 3.24
N LYS A 410 -6.79 -17.13 3.08
CA LYS A 410 -7.38 -17.87 4.21
C LYS A 410 -6.31 -18.43 5.14
N ILE A 411 -5.14 -18.83 4.65
CA ILE A 411 -4.04 -19.40 5.45
C ILE A 411 -3.66 -18.43 6.59
N GLY A 412 -3.37 -17.18 6.27
CA GLY A 412 -3.00 -16.18 7.29
C GLY A 412 -4.18 -15.78 8.17
N LEU A 413 -5.39 -15.65 7.59
CA LEU A 413 -6.58 -15.32 8.38
C LEU A 413 -6.98 -16.44 9.36
N ASP A 414 -6.76 -17.71 9.01
CA ASP A 414 -6.99 -18.82 9.94
C ASP A 414 -5.96 -18.83 11.08
N ILE A 415 -4.70 -18.47 10.82
CA ILE A 415 -3.71 -18.26 11.90
C ILE A 415 -4.23 -17.22 12.91
N LEU A 416 -4.70 -16.08 12.43
CA LEU A 416 -5.25 -15.02 13.30
C LEU A 416 -6.43 -15.53 14.12
N ARG A 417 -7.36 -16.26 13.50
CA ARG A 417 -8.60 -16.71 14.15
C ARG A 417 -8.37 -17.90 15.09
N GLU A 418 -7.62 -18.90 14.65
CA GLU A 418 -7.52 -20.18 15.33
C GLU A 418 -6.38 -20.24 16.35
N ARG A 419 -5.23 -19.60 16.05
CA ARG A 419 -4.07 -19.61 16.95
C ARG A 419 -4.04 -18.40 17.89
N GLU A 420 -4.40 -17.22 17.38
CA GLU A 420 -4.35 -15.95 18.12
C GLU A 420 -5.71 -15.53 18.71
N GLY A 421 -6.79 -16.22 18.32
CA GLY A 421 -8.14 -15.94 18.82
C GLY A 421 -8.68 -14.57 18.38
N VAL A 422 -8.15 -14.00 17.29
CA VAL A 422 -8.57 -12.70 16.77
C VAL A 422 -10.00 -12.80 16.24
N LYS A 423 -10.87 -11.94 16.75
CA LYS A 423 -12.24 -11.82 16.25
C LYS A 423 -12.27 -10.90 15.05
N ILE A 424 -12.57 -11.45 13.87
CA ILE A 424 -12.70 -10.68 12.63
C ILE A 424 -14.19 -10.52 12.33
N GLY A 425 -14.71 -9.30 12.45
CA GLY A 425 -16.13 -9.00 12.23
C GLY A 425 -16.51 -8.97 10.75
N GLY A 426 -15.56 -8.67 9.87
CA GLY A 426 -15.73 -8.62 8.41
C GLY A 426 -14.61 -7.88 7.72
N LEU A 427 -14.62 -7.95 6.39
CA LEU A 427 -13.64 -7.28 5.53
C LEU A 427 -14.36 -6.34 4.56
N VAL A 428 -13.78 -5.16 4.32
CA VAL A 428 -14.22 -4.25 3.28
C VAL A 428 -13.32 -4.40 2.05
N GLY A 429 -13.91 -4.85 0.96
CA GLY A 429 -13.23 -5.15 -0.30
C GLY A 429 -13.00 -3.92 -1.17
N HIS A 430 -11.84 -3.86 -1.80
CA HIS A 430 -11.52 -2.89 -2.84
C HIS A 430 -10.57 -3.47 -3.89
N GLY A 431 -10.35 -2.73 -4.98
CA GLY A 431 -9.49 -3.16 -6.08
C GLY A 431 -10.27 -3.63 -7.30
N GLY A 432 -9.52 -4.12 -8.31
CA GLY A 432 -10.06 -4.38 -9.65
C GLY A 432 -11.19 -5.38 -9.70
N LEU A 433 -11.10 -6.45 -8.91
CA LEU A 433 -12.09 -7.54 -8.94
C LEU A 433 -13.41 -7.18 -8.23
N PHE A 434 -13.42 -6.14 -7.39
CA PHE A 434 -14.65 -5.64 -6.76
C PHE A 434 -15.45 -4.66 -7.65
N LYS A 435 -14.97 -4.34 -8.86
CA LYS A 435 -15.70 -3.47 -9.81
C LYS A 435 -16.98 -4.11 -10.35
N THR A 436 -17.11 -5.42 -10.31
CA THR A 436 -18.37 -6.12 -10.61
C THR A 436 -19.10 -6.38 -9.30
N PRO A 437 -20.11 -5.56 -8.94
CA PRO A 437 -20.74 -5.63 -7.63
C PRO A 437 -21.36 -7.00 -7.33
N GLY A 438 -21.19 -7.46 -6.07
CA GLY A 438 -21.80 -8.66 -5.53
C GLY A 438 -21.06 -9.96 -5.86
N VAL A 439 -20.13 -9.97 -6.82
CA VAL A 439 -19.44 -11.21 -7.21
C VAL A 439 -18.33 -11.56 -6.24
N MET A 440 -17.31 -10.69 -6.14
CA MET A 440 -16.16 -11.00 -5.32
C MET A 440 -16.49 -10.97 -3.84
N GLU A 441 -17.43 -10.14 -3.41
CA GLU A 441 -17.97 -10.12 -2.04
C GLU A 441 -18.54 -11.49 -1.67
N ARG A 442 -19.35 -12.09 -2.53
CA ARG A 442 -19.95 -13.40 -2.30
C ARG A 442 -18.89 -14.50 -2.30
N VAL A 443 -18.01 -14.52 -3.30
CA VAL A 443 -16.97 -15.53 -3.42
C VAL A 443 -16.03 -15.53 -2.22
N MET A 444 -15.54 -14.36 -1.84
CA MET A 444 -14.64 -14.22 -0.69
C MET A 444 -15.34 -14.57 0.61
N SER A 445 -16.59 -14.14 0.80
CA SER A 445 -17.35 -14.51 2.00
C SER A 445 -17.49 -16.03 2.14
N ASP A 446 -17.79 -16.73 1.05
CA ASP A 446 -17.94 -18.19 1.06
C ASP A 446 -16.60 -18.90 1.34
N VAL A 447 -15.49 -18.43 0.76
CA VAL A 447 -14.15 -19.05 0.93
C VAL A 447 -13.57 -18.76 2.30
N LEU A 448 -13.64 -17.51 2.76
CA LEU A 448 -13.02 -17.05 4.01
C LEU A 448 -13.89 -17.38 5.25
N GLY A 449 -15.18 -17.59 5.05
CA GLY A 449 -16.14 -17.75 6.16
C GLY A 449 -16.30 -16.46 6.99
N LEU A 450 -16.19 -15.30 6.34
CA LEU A 450 -16.28 -13.97 6.91
C LEU A 450 -17.16 -13.08 6.02
N PRO A 451 -17.94 -12.15 6.59
CA PRO A 451 -18.63 -11.13 5.78
C PRO A 451 -17.63 -10.30 4.98
N VAL A 452 -17.86 -10.17 3.67
CA VAL A 452 -17.09 -9.27 2.79
C VAL A 452 -18.07 -8.32 2.11
N THR A 453 -17.82 -7.02 2.24
CA THR A 453 -18.65 -5.94 1.69
C THR A 453 -17.78 -4.95 0.92
N THR A 454 -18.40 -4.02 0.20
CA THR A 454 -17.72 -2.88 -0.44
C THR A 454 -18.34 -1.58 0.03
N LEU A 455 -17.54 -0.51 0.03
CA LEU A 455 -17.99 0.86 0.28
C LEU A 455 -17.79 1.72 -0.96
N ALA A 456 -18.64 2.70 -1.17
CA ALA A 456 -18.49 3.65 -2.27
C ALA A 456 -17.13 4.39 -2.23
N THR A 457 -16.67 4.73 -1.02
CA THR A 457 -15.37 5.38 -0.78
C THR A 457 -14.16 4.49 -1.04
N ALA A 458 -14.34 3.17 -1.02
CA ALA A 458 -13.26 2.22 -1.28
C ALA A 458 -12.62 2.36 -2.68
N GLY A 459 -13.35 2.94 -3.63
CA GLY A 459 -12.87 3.25 -4.98
C GLY A 459 -12.05 4.53 -5.11
N GLU A 460 -12.09 5.43 -4.12
CA GLU A 460 -11.41 6.74 -4.17
C GLU A 460 -9.89 6.63 -4.04
N GLY A 461 -9.40 5.60 -3.33
CA GLY A 461 -7.99 5.27 -3.22
C GLY A 461 -7.20 6.11 -2.22
N GLY A 462 -5.87 5.96 -2.28
CA GLY A 462 -4.96 6.52 -1.28
C GLY A 462 -4.88 8.04 -1.28
N ALA A 463 -5.05 8.70 -2.42
CA ALA A 463 -5.05 10.16 -2.49
C ALA A 463 -6.23 10.78 -1.71
N TRP A 464 -7.41 10.18 -1.79
CA TRP A 464 -8.55 10.57 -0.96
C TRP A 464 -8.31 10.24 0.51
N GLY A 465 -7.82 9.04 0.81
CA GLY A 465 -7.54 8.61 2.18
C GLY A 465 -6.57 9.54 2.91
N ILE A 466 -5.48 9.97 2.25
CA ILE A 466 -4.53 10.91 2.86
C ILE A 466 -5.11 12.33 2.97
N ALA A 467 -5.99 12.76 2.07
CA ALA A 467 -6.70 14.03 2.22
C ALA A 467 -7.64 14.00 3.43
N VAL A 468 -8.32 12.87 3.67
CA VAL A 468 -9.16 12.68 4.88
C VAL A 468 -8.29 12.73 6.14
N LEU A 469 -7.12 12.08 6.17
CA LEU A 469 -6.19 12.19 7.31
C LEU A 469 -5.68 13.64 7.49
N ALA A 470 -5.40 14.34 6.40
CA ALA A 470 -4.96 15.73 6.45
C ALA A 470 -6.07 16.69 6.96
N SER A 471 -7.34 16.33 6.76
CA SER A 471 -8.46 17.15 7.26
C SER A 471 -8.51 17.30 8.78
N VAL A 472 -7.86 16.40 9.52
CA VAL A 472 -7.73 16.49 10.99
C VAL A 472 -6.83 17.66 11.43
N ARG A 473 -6.09 18.26 10.50
CA ARG A 473 -5.17 19.38 10.77
C ARG A 473 -5.83 20.76 10.70
N VAL A 474 -7.11 20.82 10.30
CA VAL A 474 -7.85 22.09 10.05
C VAL A 474 -9.26 22.07 10.63
#